data_4b71dfdddda6b8424de02f8d77e85e38
#
_entry.id   4b71dfdddda6b8424de02f8d77e85e38
#
_cell.length_a   1.000
_cell.length_b   1.000
_cell.length_c   1.000
_cell.angle_alpha   90.00
_cell.angle_beta   90.00
_cell.angle_gamma   90.00
#
_symmetry.space_group_name_H-M   'P 1'
#
loop_
_entity.id
_entity.type
_entity.pdbx_description
1 polymer ?
#
loop_
_entity_poly.entity_id
_entity_poly.type
_entity_poly.pdbx_seq_one_letter_code
_entity_poly.pdbx_strand_id
1 'polypeptide(L)'
;FPWYVTGDGFFSINWILEYSLEDYGSVLPQVFINKKYWLLPLVVPLFFPLSTLKLNQSNPIYSKIFLYSGLFGIFYFILQGFSIGIRGWNFEIFQSIFGDVENQFGVGSGAVLLCSTFIFYITHGLSSRGWLNGDNFIVGSIGSIIILVSTFVFFPIFRMFAVAFKGTEG
;
A
#
# COMPACT_ATOMS: atom_id res chain seq x y z
N PHE A 1 -11.07 -9.92 0.44
CA PHE A 1 -10.43 -9.27 1.60
C PHE A 1 -10.81 -7.79 1.61
N PRO A 2 -11.43 -7.30 2.71
CA PRO A 2 -11.88 -5.93 2.82
C PRO A 2 -10.71 -4.94 2.81
N TRP A 3 -10.91 -3.81 2.11
CA TRP A 3 -9.90 -2.75 2.04
C TRP A 3 -9.77 -1.98 3.34
N TYR A 4 -10.91 -1.69 3.98
CA TYR A 4 -10.98 -1.03 5.27
C TYR A 4 -11.20 -2.03 6.41
N VAL A 5 -10.80 -1.64 7.63
CA VAL A 5 -11.18 -2.40 8.83
C VAL A 5 -12.69 -2.30 9.02
N THR A 6 -13.32 -3.43 9.22
CA THR A 6 -14.76 -3.52 9.52
C THR A 6 -15.01 -3.34 11.00
N GLY A 7 -16.26 -3.04 11.38
CA GLY A 7 -16.66 -2.90 12.78
C GLY A 7 -16.37 -4.14 13.64
N ASP A 8 -16.29 -5.32 13.01
CA ASP A 8 -16.00 -6.61 13.66
C ASP A 8 -14.51 -6.81 13.99
N GLY A 9 -13.64 -5.90 13.55
CA GLY A 9 -12.21 -5.95 13.79
C GLY A 9 -11.38 -6.56 12.65
N PHE A 10 -10.05 -6.37 12.73
CA PHE A 10 -9.10 -6.73 11.67
C PHE A 10 -9.07 -8.22 11.34
N PHE A 11 -9.23 -9.09 12.33
CA PHE A 11 -9.16 -10.55 12.18
C PHE A 11 -10.51 -11.21 11.95
N SER A 12 -11.60 -10.43 11.85
CA SER A 12 -12.92 -10.99 11.59
C SER A 12 -12.97 -11.67 10.22
N ILE A 13 -13.67 -12.80 10.18
CA ILE A 13 -13.97 -13.57 8.96
C ILE A 13 -15.43 -13.40 8.52
N ASN A 14 -16.22 -12.58 9.23
CA ASN A 14 -17.65 -12.36 8.94
C ASN A 14 -17.87 -11.86 7.51
N TRP A 15 -16.90 -11.11 6.95
CA TRP A 15 -16.94 -10.64 5.57
C TRP A 15 -17.05 -11.76 4.51
N ILE A 16 -16.74 -13.02 4.88
CA ILE A 16 -16.92 -14.18 3.98
C ILE A 16 -18.40 -14.61 3.95
N LEU A 17 -19.08 -14.50 5.09
CA LEU A 17 -20.45 -14.96 5.27
C LEU A 17 -21.47 -13.87 4.91
N GLU A 18 -21.17 -12.62 5.25
CA GLU A 18 -22.04 -11.46 5.09
C GLU A 18 -21.42 -10.43 4.14
N TYR A 19 -20.99 -10.87 2.94
CA TYR A 19 -20.26 -10.01 2.02
C TYR A 19 -21.14 -8.87 1.49
N SER A 20 -20.74 -7.65 1.81
CA SER A 20 -21.27 -6.40 1.26
C SER A 20 -20.18 -5.71 0.43
N LEU A 21 -20.53 -5.24 -0.77
CA LEU A 21 -19.60 -4.51 -1.63
C LEU A 21 -19.22 -3.14 -1.04
N GLU A 22 -20.10 -2.55 -0.25
CA GLU A 22 -19.86 -1.25 0.39
C GLU A 22 -18.86 -1.38 1.53
N ASP A 23 -19.08 -2.32 2.46
CA ASP A 23 -18.28 -2.44 3.67
C ASP A 23 -17.06 -3.36 3.49
N TYR A 24 -17.24 -4.47 2.77
CA TYR A 24 -16.21 -5.51 2.64
C TYR A 24 -15.52 -5.52 1.28
N GLY A 25 -15.76 -4.53 0.44
CA GLY A 25 -15.15 -4.44 -0.88
C GLY A 25 -13.62 -4.37 -0.83
N SER A 26 -12.96 -5.16 -1.68
CA SER A 26 -11.52 -5.03 -1.93
C SER A 26 -11.21 -3.74 -2.73
N VAL A 27 -9.93 -3.46 -3.00
CA VAL A 27 -9.53 -2.23 -3.70
C VAL A 27 -10.26 -2.02 -5.04
N LEU A 28 -10.50 -3.07 -5.82
CA LEU A 28 -11.17 -2.97 -7.12
C LEU A 28 -12.64 -2.53 -7.01
N PRO A 29 -13.52 -3.19 -6.25
CA PRO A 29 -14.86 -2.68 -5.99
C PRO A 29 -14.88 -1.28 -5.38
N GLN A 30 -13.97 -0.96 -4.47
CA GLN A 30 -13.88 0.38 -3.89
C GLN A 30 -13.61 1.45 -4.95
N VAL A 31 -12.75 1.16 -5.96
CA VAL A 31 -12.47 2.09 -7.06
C VAL A 31 -13.64 2.20 -8.02
N PHE A 32 -14.16 1.06 -8.52
CA PHE A 32 -15.08 1.08 -9.67
C PHE A 32 -16.55 1.18 -9.26
N ILE A 33 -16.95 0.59 -8.12
CA ILE A 33 -18.34 0.61 -7.66
C ILE A 33 -18.55 1.80 -6.73
N ASN A 34 -17.71 1.95 -5.70
CA ASN A 34 -17.82 3.01 -4.71
C ASN A 34 -17.15 4.32 -5.13
N LYS A 35 -16.66 4.40 -6.38
CA LYS A 35 -16.09 5.60 -7.02
C LYS A 35 -14.93 6.24 -6.23
N LYS A 36 -14.21 5.46 -5.42
CA LYS A 36 -13.05 5.93 -4.64
C LYS A 36 -11.82 5.99 -5.54
N TYR A 37 -11.82 6.94 -6.48
CA TYR A 37 -10.81 7.06 -7.54
C TYR A 37 -9.39 7.33 -7.03
N TRP A 38 -9.24 7.84 -5.80
CA TRP A 38 -7.93 8.00 -5.17
C TRP A 38 -7.22 6.67 -4.89
N LEU A 39 -7.91 5.53 -4.97
CA LEU A 39 -7.29 4.20 -4.89
C LEU A 39 -6.76 3.70 -6.24
N LEU A 40 -7.13 4.34 -7.34
CA LEU A 40 -6.73 3.93 -8.69
C LEU A 40 -5.21 3.86 -8.90
N PRO A 41 -4.39 4.78 -8.36
CA PRO A 41 -2.93 4.68 -8.44
C PRO A 41 -2.33 3.44 -7.75
N LEU A 42 -3.09 2.73 -6.90
CA LEU A 42 -2.68 1.43 -6.35
C LEU A 42 -3.03 0.28 -7.29
N VAL A 43 -4.12 0.41 -8.04
CA VAL A 43 -4.57 -0.63 -8.98
C VAL A 43 -3.61 -0.74 -10.17
N VAL A 44 -3.14 0.39 -10.70
CA VAL A 44 -2.25 0.41 -11.86
C VAL A 44 -0.96 -0.39 -11.61
N PRO A 45 -0.16 -0.12 -10.57
CA PRO A 45 1.08 -0.87 -10.32
C PRO A 45 0.82 -2.33 -9.93
N LEU A 46 -0.37 -2.67 -9.42
CA LEU A 46 -0.75 -4.04 -9.13
C LEU A 46 -0.80 -4.88 -10.41
N PHE A 47 -1.38 -4.36 -11.48
CA PHE A 47 -1.55 -5.07 -12.74
C PHE A 47 -0.41 -4.83 -13.74
N PHE A 48 0.41 -3.82 -13.55
CA PHE A 48 1.49 -3.48 -14.48
C PHE A 48 2.49 -4.62 -14.73
N PRO A 49 2.87 -5.45 -13.74
CA PRO A 49 3.71 -6.63 -13.97
C PRO A 49 3.10 -7.67 -14.93
N LEU A 50 1.80 -7.69 -15.17
CA LEU A 50 1.20 -8.57 -16.18
C LEU A 50 1.73 -8.29 -17.60
N SER A 51 2.21 -7.07 -17.86
CA SER A 51 2.84 -6.72 -19.14
C SER A 51 4.13 -7.53 -19.38
N THR A 52 4.74 -8.08 -18.33
CA THR A 52 5.96 -8.88 -18.42
C THR A 52 5.73 -10.33 -18.84
N LEU A 53 4.48 -10.81 -18.94
CA LEU A 53 4.15 -12.20 -19.31
C LEU A 53 4.74 -12.60 -20.68
N LYS A 54 4.97 -11.64 -21.57
CA LYS A 54 5.58 -11.86 -22.89
C LYS A 54 7.08 -11.59 -22.91
N LEU A 55 7.68 -11.17 -21.79
CA LEU A 55 9.09 -10.84 -21.69
C LEU A 55 9.88 -12.02 -21.11
N ASN A 56 11.07 -12.25 -21.64
CA ASN A 56 12.00 -13.20 -21.02
C ASN A 56 12.53 -12.61 -19.70
N GLN A 57 12.64 -13.44 -18.67
CA GLN A 57 13.18 -13.05 -17.36
C GLN A 57 14.60 -12.48 -17.42
N SER A 58 15.38 -12.86 -18.42
CA SER A 58 16.74 -12.29 -18.68
C SER A 58 16.70 -10.85 -19.20
N ASN A 59 15.54 -10.33 -19.58
CA ASN A 59 15.41 -8.96 -20.06
C ASN A 59 15.48 -7.98 -18.88
N PRO A 60 16.37 -6.95 -18.91
CA PRO A 60 16.47 -5.99 -17.83
C PRO A 60 15.18 -5.17 -17.61
N ILE A 61 14.31 -5.10 -18.60
CA ILE A 61 13.00 -4.43 -18.48
C ILE A 61 12.09 -5.23 -17.53
N TYR A 62 12.16 -6.56 -17.57
CA TYR A 62 11.39 -7.44 -16.70
C TYR A 62 11.56 -7.05 -15.22
N SER A 63 12.81 -7.06 -14.74
CA SER A 63 13.14 -6.73 -13.35
C SER A 63 12.81 -5.28 -12.98
N LYS A 64 12.95 -4.33 -13.94
CA LYS A 64 12.58 -2.92 -13.71
C LYS A 64 11.10 -2.74 -13.49
N ILE A 65 10.26 -3.39 -14.28
CA ILE A 65 8.80 -3.31 -14.15
C ILE A 65 8.37 -3.77 -12.76
N PHE A 66 8.82 -4.93 -12.29
CA PHE A 66 8.51 -5.40 -10.95
C PHE A 66 8.99 -4.43 -9.87
N LEU A 67 10.25 -4.00 -9.93
CA LEU A 67 10.82 -3.11 -8.94
C LEU A 67 10.07 -1.77 -8.86
N TYR A 68 9.84 -1.12 -10.00
CA TYR A 68 9.16 0.18 -10.01
C TYR A 68 7.68 0.08 -9.65
N SER A 69 7.00 -1.00 -10.05
CA SER A 69 5.61 -1.25 -9.63
C SER A 69 5.51 -1.39 -8.12
N GLY A 70 6.40 -2.17 -7.51
CA GLY A 70 6.42 -2.33 -6.06
C GLY A 70 6.76 -1.04 -5.32
N LEU A 71 7.81 -0.33 -5.74
CA LEU A 71 8.23 0.93 -5.13
C LEU A 71 7.15 2.00 -5.23
N PHE A 72 6.55 2.16 -6.41
CA PHE A 72 5.46 3.12 -6.61
C PHE A 72 4.24 2.76 -5.77
N GLY A 73 3.86 1.47 -5.73
CA GLY A 73 2.72 1.01 -4.93
C GLY A 73 2.90 1.30 -3.44
N ILE A 74 4.05 0.96 -2.85
CA ILE A 74 4.36 1.24 -1.44
C ILE A 74 4.42 2.75 -1.18
N PHE A 75 5.12 3.50 -2.04
CA PHE A 75 5.21 4.96 -1.91
C PHE A 75 3.83 5.61 -1.91
N TYR A 76 2.98 5.23 -2.86
CA TYR A 76 1.63 5.78 -2.95
C TYR A 76 0.76 5.38 -1.74
N PHE A 77 0.89 4.14 -1.28
CA PHE A 77 0.17 3.68 -0.09
C PHE A 77 0.53 4.50 1.16
N ILE A 78 1.81 4.78 1.36
CA ILE A 78 2.30 5.63 2.45
C ILE A 78 1.77 7.06 2.27
N LEU A 79 1.87 7.62 1.06
CA LEU A 79 1.38 8.96 0.75
C LEU A 79 -0.11 9.10 1.02
N GLN A 80 -0.91 8.10 0.65
CA GLN A 80 -2.33 8.04 0.95
C GLN A 80 -2.60 8.04 2.46
N GLY A 81 -1.84 7.26 3.23
CA GLY A 81 -1.96 7.22 4.69
C GLY A 81 -1.68 8.58 5.37
N PHE A 82 -0.81 9.42 4.77
CA PHE A 82 -0.59 10.79 5.24
C PHE A 82 -1.63 11.79 4.72
N SER A 83 -2.19 11.54 3.55
CA SER A 83 -3.13 12.46 2.89
C SER A 83 -4.55 12.33 3.43
N ILE A 84 -4.93 11.15 3.91
CA ILE A 84 -6.28 10.88 4.41
C ILE A 84 -6.22 10.66 5.91
N GLY A 85 -6.88 11.54 6.67
CA GLY A 85 -7.08 11.41 8.12
C GLY A 85 -8.43 10.76 8.45
N ILE A 86 -8.69 10.52 9.74
CA ILE A 86 -9.94 9.95 10.23
C ILE A 86 -11.15 10.83 9.87
N ARG A 87 -10.94 12.15 9.76
CA ARG A 87 -12.01 13.13 9.48
C ARG A 87 -12.09 13.55 8.01
N GLY A 88 -11.35 12.92 7.10
CA GLY A 88 -11.28 13.26 5.70
C GLY A 88 -9.87 13.66 5.24
N TRP A 89 -9.79 14.48 4.19
CA TRP A 89 -8.52 14.90 3.61
C TRP A 89 -7.75 15.85 4.55
N ASN A 90 -6.45 15.59 4.72
CA ASN A 90 -5.54 16.49 5.43
C ASN A 90 -5.13 17.72 4.59
N PHE A 91 -5.35 17.67 3.28
CA PHE A 91 -5.00 18.73 2.34
C PHE A 91 -6.22 19.11 1.51
N GLU A 92 -6.57 20.41 1.48
CA GLU A 92 -7.72 20.96 0.74
C GLU A 92 -7.65 20.69 -0.77
N ILE A 93 -6.43 20.58 -1.34
CA ILE A 93 -6.22 20.29 -2.76
C ILE A 93 -6.84 18.93 -3.14
N PHE A 94 -6.69 17.93 -2.30
CA PHE A 94 -7.27 16.60 -2.58
C PHE A 94 -8.78 16.59 -2.43
N GLN A 95 -9.31 17.36 -1.50
CA GLN A 95 -10.76 17.55 -1.34
C GLN A 95 -11.39 18.18 -2.59
N SER A 96 -10.74 19.18 -3.19
CA SER A 96 -11.23 19.83 -4.42
C SER A 96 -11.20 18.89 -5.64
N ILE A 97 -10.27 17.91 -5.69
CA ILE A 97 -10.12 16.98 -6.82
C ILE A 97 -11.02 15.75 -6.66
N PHE A 98 -11.07 15.19 -5.48
CA PHE A 98 -11.72 13.88 -5.23
C PHE A 98 -13.06 13.98 -4.50
N GLY A 99 -13.44 15.19 -4.06
CA GLY A 99 -14.62 15.43 -3.25
C GLY A 99 -14.42 15.12 -1.76
N ASP A 100 -15.48 15.20 -0.99
CA ASP A 100 -15.46 14.91 0.44
C ASP A 100 -15.30 13.40 0.67
N VAL A 101 -14.45 13.07 1.62
CA VAL A 101 -14.23 11.70 2.06
C VAL A 101 -14.76 11.59 3.48
N GLU A 102 -15.88 10.91 3.62
CA GLU A 102 -16.47 10.64 4.92
C GLU A 102 -15.70 9.50 5.62
N ASN A 103 -15.64 9.59 6.94
CA ASN A 103 -15.13 8.60 7.90
C ASN A 103 -14.29 7.45 7.30
N GLN A 104 -12.97 7.68 7.16
CA GLN A 104 -12.08 6.62 6.71
C GLN A 104 -11.74 5.70 7.87
N PHE A 105 -12.18 4.46 7.75
CA PHE A 105 -11.76 3.39 8.64
C PHE A 105 -10.29 3.04 8.40
N GLY A 106 -9.67 2.41 9.39
CA GLY A 106 -8.26 2.00 9.29
C GLY A 106 -8.00 0.97 8.19
N VAL A 107 -6.74 0.63 8.01
CA VAL A 107 -6.23 -0.31 7.01
C VAL A 107 -6.76 -1.72 7.28
N GLY A 108 -7.49 -2.30 6.34
CA GLY A 108 -8.02 -3.66 6.42
C GLY A 108 -7.06 -4.73 5.89
N SER A 109 -7.48 -5.98 5.98
CA SER A 109 -6.69 -7.14 5.54
C SER A 109 -6.38 -7.13 4.04
N GLY A 110 -7.26 -6.57 3.21
CA GLY A 110 -7.04 -6.40 1.78
C GLY A 110 -5.89 -5.44 1.46
N ALA A 111 -5.77 -4.36 2.22
CA ALA A 111 -4.69 -3.41 2.06
C ALA A 111 -3.34 -4.00 2.51
N VAL A 112 -3.32 -4.79 3.58
CA VAL A 112 -2.12 -5.52 4.02
C VAL A 112 -1.67 -6.54 2.96
N LEU A 113 -2.60 -7.27 2.36
CA LEU A 113 -2.31 -8.18 1.25
C LEU A 113 -1.70 -7.45 0.05
N LEU A 114 -2.27 -6.31 -0.32
CA LEU A 114 -1.78 -5.49 -1.42
C LEU A 114 -0.36 -4.97 -1.14
N CYS A 115 -0.09 -4.47 0.07
CA CYS A 115 1.24 -4.07 0.50
C CYS A 115 2.23 -5.23 0.45
N SER A 116 1.83 -6.42 0.91
CA SER A 116 2.65 -7.63 0.82
C SER A 116 2.97 -7.99 -0.64
N THR A 117 2.02 -7.81 -1.55
CA THR A 117 2.23 -8.01 -2.98
C THR A 117 3.26 -7.02 -3.54
N PHE A 118 3.20 -5.74 -3.16
CA PHE A 118 4.19 -4.75 -3.60
C PHE A 118 5.57 -5.03 -3.02
N ILE A 119 5.67 -5.47 -1.76
CA ILE A 119 6.94 -5.92 -1.18
C ILE A 119 7.48 -7.11 -1.98
N PHE A 120 6.64 -8.08 -2.31
CA PHE A 120 7.03 -9.19 -3.16
C PHE A 120 7.53 -8.72 -4.55
N TYR A 121 6.89 -7.73 -5.17
CA TYR A 121 7.36 -7.16 -6.43
C TYR A 121 8.75 -6.52 -6.30
N ILE A 122 9.01 -5.78 -5.22
CA ILE A 122 10.33 -5.20 -4.95
C ILE A 122 11.37 -6.31 -4.81
N THR A 123 11.10 -7.32 -3.98
CA THR A 123 12.03 -8.42 -3.73
C THR A 123 12.32 -9.23 -4.99
N HIS A 124 11.27 -9.54 -5.78
CA HIS A 124 11.43 -10.23 -7.05
C HIS A 124 12.20 -9.40 -8.08
N GLY A 125 11.93 -8.11 -8.17
CA GLY A 125 12.66 -7.20 -9.05
C GLY A 125 14.15 -7.07 -8.69
N LEU A 126 14.50 -7.06 -7.40
CA LEU A 126 15.89 -7.03 -6.92
C LEU A 126 16.60 -8.36 -7.16
N SER A 127 15.96 -9.47 -6.80
CA SER A 127 16.48 -10.82 -6.99
C SER A 127 16.75 -11.12 -8.47
N SER A 128 15.83 -10.75 -9.36
CA SER A 128 15.99 -10.90 -10.82
C SER A 128 17.18 -10.09 -11.39
N ARG A 129 17.75 -9.14 -10.63
CA ARG A 129 18.98 -8.41 -10.95
C ARG A 129 20.24 -9.05 -10.38
N GLY A 130 20.11 -10.20 -9.75
CA GLY A 130 21.22 -10.92 -9.14
C GLY A 130 21.58 -10.47 -7.72
N TRP A 131 20.77 -9.62 -7.07
CA TRP A 131 20.98 -9.27 -5.66
C TRP A 131 20.90 -10.55 -4.82
N LEU A 132 21.86 -10.71 -3.90
CA LEU A 132 21.96 -11.87 -2.99
C LEU A 132 21.87 -13.21 -3.77
N ASN A 133 22.66 -13.33 -4.84
CA ASN A 133 22.70 -14.50 -5.73
C ASN A 133 21.36 -14.84 -6.43
N GLY A 134 20.43 -13.90 -6.51
CA GLY A 134 19.15 -14.09 -7.17
C GLY A 134 18.11 -14.85 -6.34
N ASP A 135 18.35 -15.07 -5.05
CA ASP A 135 17.42 -15.76 -4.17
C ASP A 135 16.31 -14.81 -3.65
N ASN A 136 15.09 -15.03 -4.12
CA ASN A 136 13.92 -14.25 -3.72
C ASN A 136 13.63 -14.34 -2.22
N PHE A 137 13.84 -15.51 -1.62
CA PHE A 137 13.56 -15.69 -0.19
C PHE A 137 14.54 -14.89 0.67
N ILE A 138 15.82 -14.95 0.34
CA ILE A 138 16.86 -14.19 1.06
C ILE A 138 16.64 -12.69 0.90
N VAL A 139 16.40 -12.20 -0.32
CA VAL A 139 16.10 -10.78 -0.59
C VAL A 139 14.85 -10.34 0.18
N GLY A 140 13.78 -11.16 0.16
CA GLY A 140 12.54 -10.88 0.85
C GLY A 140 12.70 -10.84 2.37
N SER A 141 13.41 -11.80 2.94
CA SER A 141 13.64 -11.86 4.39
C SER A 141 14.45 -10.69 4.89
N ILE A 142 15.55 -10.36 4.22
CA ILE A 142 16.38 -9.19 4.58
C ILE A 142 15.59 -7.90 4.42
N GLY A 143 14.88 -7.74 3.28
CA GLY A 143 14.03 -6.57 3.04
C GLY A 143 12.93 -6.41 4.09
N SER A 144 12.28 -7.49 4.49
CA SER A 144 11.24 -7.46 5.53
C SER A 144 11.80 -7.06 6.89
N ILE A 145 12.98 -7.56 7.28
CA ILE A 145 13.66 -7.17 8.52
C ILE A 145 14.02 -5.68 8.47
N ILE A 146 14.57 -5.19 7.37
CA ILE A 146 14.92 -3.76 7.21
C ILE A 146 13.67 -2.89 7.34
N ILE A 147 12.56 -3.24 6.68
CA ILE A 147 11.30 -2.48 6.76
C ILE A 147 10.77 -2.48 8.19
N LEU A 148 10.76 -3.63 8.85
CA LEU A 148 10.28 -3.78 10.22
C LEU A 148 11.11 -2.92 11.19
N VAL A 149 12.43 -3.06 11.16
CA VAL A 149 13.34 -2.26 12.01
C VAL A 149 13.18 -0.78 11.71
N SER A 150 13.15 -0.41 10.43
CA SER A 150 12.95 0.99 10.01
C SER A 150 11.65 1.56 10.55
N THR A 151 10.55 0.82 10.46
CA THR A 151 9.24 1.26 10.95
C THR A 151 9.26 1.45 12.46
N PHE A 152 9.79 0.49 13.22
CA PHE A 152 9.82 0.58 14.67
C PHE A 152 10.79 1.64 15.21
N VAL A 153 11.85 1.93 14.50
CA VAL A 153 12.85 2.93 14.91
C VAL A 153 12.47 4.32 14.41
N PHE A 154 12.25 4.47 13.11
CA PHE A 154 12.05 5.79 12.51
C PHE A 154 10.67 6.37 12.79
N PHE A 155 9.60 5.57 12.83
CA PHE A 155 8.25 6.09 13.08
C PHE A 155 8.12 6.81 14.42
N PRO A 156 8.57 6.26 15.58
CA PRO A 156 8.55 6.98 16.85
C PRO A 156 9.41 8.25 16.82
N ILE A 157 10.58 8.18 16.19
CA ILE A 157 11.49 9.33 16.08
C ILE A 157 10.82 10.47 15.28
N PHE A 158 10.23 10.16 14.12
CA PHE A 158 9.49 11.16 13.34
C PHE A 158 8.30 11.75 14.10
N ARG A 159 7.60 10.93 14.88
CA ARG A 159 6.50 11.41 15.75
C ARG A 159 7.02 12.38 16.80
N MET A 160 8.13 12.08 17.47
CA MET A 160 8.75 12.99 18.44
C MET A 160 9.17 14.31 17.80
N PHE A 161 9.82 14.28 16.65
CA PHE A 161 10.16 15.49 15.90
C PHE A 161 8.91 16.30 15.51
N ALA A 162 7.88 15.67 14.97
CA ALA A 162 6.66 16.34 14.56
C ALA A 162 5.95 17.03 15.75
N VAL A 163 5.97 16.41 16.93
CA VAL A 163 5.42 17.01 18.17
C VAL A 163 6.29 18.15 18.65
N ALA A 164 7.61 18.02 18.61
CA ALA A 164 8.54 19.08 19.02
C ALA A 164 8.38 20.35 18.18
N PHE A 165 8.19 20.21 16.86
CA PHE A 165 7.96 21.36 15.99
C PHE A 165 6.57 22.03 16.18
N LYS A 166 5.55 21.24 16.52
CA LYS A 166 4.22 21.79 16.85
C LYS A 166 4.14 22.49 18.20
N GLY A 167 5.01 22.11 19.16
CA GLY A 167 5.05 22.67 20.49
C GLY A 167 5.69 24.07 20.60
N THR A 168 6.23 24.62 19.51
CA THR A 168 6.83 25.97 19.47
C THR A 168 5.88 27.06 19.00
N GLU A 169 4.62 26.73 18.65
CA GLU A 169 3.58 27.70 18.25
C GLU A 169 2.48 27.90 19.30
N GLY A 170 2.77 27.60 20.58
CA GLY A 170 1.88 27.79 21.72
C GLY A 170 2.22 29.02 22.54
#